data_e7ed00f7528e2167a1581a2931d76e13
#
_entry.id   e7ed00f7528e2167a1581a2931d76e13
#
_cell.length_a   1.000
_cell.length_b   1.000
_cell.length_c   1.000
_cell.angle_alpha   90.00
_cell.angle_beta   90.00
_cell.angle_gamma   90.00
#
_symmetry.space_group_name_H-M   'P 1'
#
loop_
_entity.id
_entity.type
_entity.pdbx_description
1 polymer ?
#
loop_
_entity_poly.entity_id
_entity_poly.type
_entity_poly.pdbx_seq_one_letter_code
_entity_poly.pdbx_strand_id
1 'polypeptide(L)'
;PHVVVDDFLNLELAQAIEKEFPGMDDERWYKYNNAIENKKALNNWEIFGPLTYNLMNYLNSPAFVSKVQVLLGDVILSPDFGLNGGGYHLHKSGGKLNVHLDYSIHPKMNLERRINIIIYLTEAWNEAWGGHISLWTHDEEKHQPKEMIEKVAPQFNRAVIFDTTCNSWHGLPETITCPDDQ
;
A
#
# COMPACT_ATOMS: atom_id res chain seq x y z
N PRO A 1 -5.60 -0.98 14.29
CA PRO A 1 -4.81 -2.22 14.32
C PRO A 1 -3.97 -2.36 13.04
N HIS A 2 -2.77 -2.94 13.15
CA HIS A 2 -1.91 -3.26 12.01
C HIS A 2 -1.06 -4.49 12.32
N VAL A 3 -0.51 -5.09 11.28
CA VAL A 3 0.48 -6.15 11.37
C VAL A 3 1.54 -5.97 10.29
N VAL A 4 2.80 -6.22 10.65
CA VAL A 4 3.94 -6.22 9.74
C VAL A 4 4.42 -7.66 9.60
N VAL A 5 4.58 -8.11 8.36
CA VAL A 5 4.99 -9.48 8.04
C VAL A 5 6.19 -9.41 7.11
N ASP A 6 7.36 -9.80 7.61
CA ASP A 6 8.56 -9.98 6.79
C ASP A 6 8.49 -11.32 6.06
N ASP A 7 9.19 -11.42 4.95
CA ASP A 7 9.19 -12.61 4.09
C ASP A 7 7.77 -13.08 3.73
N PHE A 8 6.92 -12.11 3.38
CA PHE A 8 5.49 -12.34 3.13
C PHE A 8 5.23 -13.31 1.99
N LEU A 9 6.04 -13.26 0.94
CA LEU A 9 6.04 -14.20 -0.18
C LEU A 9 7.27 -15.10 -0.09
N ASN A 10 7.24 -16.24 -0.79
CA ASN A 10 8.48 -16.95 -1.08
C ASN A 10 9.45 -16.01 -1.81
N LEU A 11 10.74 -16.04 -1.44
CA LEU A 11 11.74 -15.11 -1.94
C LEU A 11 11.83 -15.10 -3.48
N GLU A 12 11.87 -16.28 -4.09
CA GLU A 12 11.94 -16.42 -5.56
C GLU A 12 10.71 -15.81 -6.25
N LEU A 13 9.53 -15.98 -5.63
CA LEU A 13 8.28 -15.40 -6.12
C LEU A 13 8.31 -13.86 -6.00
N ALA A 14 8.76 -13.33 -4.88
CA ALA A 14 8.87 -11.87 -4.67
C ALA A 14 9.78 -11.24 -5.71
N GLN A 15 10.96 -11.83 -5.95
CA GLN A 15 11.93 -11.39 -6.96
C GLN A 15 11.38 -11.51 -8.40
N ALA A 16 10.60 -12.54 -8.67
CA ALA A 16 9.98 -12.70 -9.98
C ALA A 16 8.87 -11.66 -10.22
N ILE A 17 8.09 -11.32 -9.19
CA ILE A 17 7.06 -10.29 -9.26
C ILE A 17 7.68 -8.90 -9.40
N GLU A 18 8.79 -8.61 -8.72
CA GLU A 18 9.52 -7.35 -8.89
C GLU A 18 9.91 -7.12 -10.36
N LYS A 19 10.37 -8.16 -11.05
CA LYS A 19 10.72 -8.08 -12.48
C LYS A 19 9.53 -7.82 -13.42
N GLU A 20 8.32 -8.07 -12.97
CA GLU A 20 7.10 -7.73 -13.70
C GLU A 20 6.68 -6.27 -13.49
N PHE A 21 7.33 -5.55 -12.58
CA PHE A 21 6.98 -4.17 -12.27
C PHE A 21 7.26 -3.29 -13.49
N PRO A 22 6.32 -2.42 -13.91
CA PRO A 22 6.53 -1.54 -15.07
C PRO A 22 7.69 -0.57 -14.83
N GLY A 23 8.46 -0.31 -15.88
CA GLY A 23 9.55 0.67 -15.80
C GLY A 23 9.09 2.05 -15.34
N MET A 24 9.98 2.81 -14.73
CA MET A 24 9.65 4.14 -14.17
C MET A 24 9.05 5.10 -15.19
N ASP A 25 9.45 4.99 -16.47
CA ASP A 25 9.01 5.88 -17.55
C ASP A 25 7.87 5.31 -18.40
N ASP A 26 7.24 4.22 -17.94
CA ASP A 26 6.09 3.64 -18.61
C ASP A 26 4.95 4.68 -18.70
N GLU A 27 4.43 4.88 -19.91
CA GLU A 27 3.40 5.89 -20.17
C GLU A 27 2.05 5.56 -19.53
N ARG A 28 1.84 4.31 -19.16
CA ARG A 28 0.60 3.84 -18.53
C ARG A 28 0.44 4.29 -17.08
N TRP A 29 1.52 4.78 -16.44
CA TRP A 29 1.44 5.30 -15.08
C TRP A 29 0.50 6.51 -14.97
N TYR A 30 -0.47 6.43 -14.07
CA TYR A 30 -1.16 7.62 -13.60
C TYR A 30 -0.24 8.37 -12.63
N LYS A 31 -0.02 9.66 -12.89
CA LYS A 31 0.94 10.50 -12.14
C LYS A 31 0.20 11.43 -11.19
N TYR A 32 0.45 11.26 -9.91
CA TYR A 32 0.05 12.21 -8.88
C TYR A 32 1.22 13.14 -8.63
N ASN A 33 1.02 14.45 -8.82
CA ASN A 33 2.02 15.48 -8.55
C ASN A 33 1.29 16.73 -8.07
N ASN A 34 1.03 16.77 -6.76
CA ASN A 34 0.32 17.86 -6.12
C ASN A 34 0.90 18.13 -4.72
N ALA A 35 0.32 19.06 -3.96
CA ALA A 35 0.82 19.45 -2.65
C ALA A 35 0.75 18.30 -1.61
N ILE A 36 -0.15 17.33 -1.81
CA ILE A 36 -0.42 16.26 -0.84
C ILE A 36 0.43 15.04 -1.15
N GLU A 37 0.61 14.70 -2.45
CA GLU A 37 1.25 13.48 -2.88
C GLU A 37 2.09 13.66 -4.15
N ASN A 38 3.19 12.92 -4.21
CA ASN A 38 4.02 12.76 -5.40
C ASN A 38 4.33 11.27 -5.56
N LYS A 39 3.57 10.61 -6.42
CA LYS A 39 3.67 9.16 -6.68
C LYS A 39 3.12 8.82 -8.06
N LYS A 40 3.32 7.59 -8.48
CA LYS A 40 2.66 6.98 -9.64
C LYS A 40 1.82 5.79 -9.19
N ALA A 41 0.72 5.53 -9.87
CA ALA A 41 -0.13 4.37 -9.59
C ALA A 41 -0.65 3.74 -10.88
N LEU A 42 -0.90 2.44 -10.83
CA LEU A 42 -1.37 1.66 -11.97
C LEU A 42 -2.19 0.46 -11.48
N ASN A 43 -3.48 0.45 -11.72
CA ASN A 43 -4.43 -0.54 -11.21
C ASN A 43 -5.20 -1.31 -12.29
N ASN A 44 -4.69 -1.34 -13.52
CA ASN A 44 -5.33 -2.08 -14.61
C ASN A 44 -4.84 -3.54 -14.64
N TRP A 45 -5.76 -4.48 -14.51
CA TRP A 45 -5.50 -5.92 -14.55
C TRP A 45 -4.82 -6.40 -15.86
N GLU A 46 -5.11 -5.75 -16.98
CA GLU A 46 -4.58 -6.13 -18.29
C GLU A 46 -3.07 -5.92 -18.44
N ILE A 47 -2.48 -5.14 -17.54
CA ILE A 47 -1.05 -4.81 -17.59
C ILE A 47 -0.23 -5.56 -16.55
N PHE A 48 -0.87 -6.28 -15.65
CA PHE A 48 -0.14 -7.12 -14.71
C PHE A 48 0.52 -8.29 -15.42
N GLY A 49 1.78 -8.52 -15.10
CA GLY A 49 2.45 -9.77 -15.48
C GLY A 49 1.75 -10.97 -14.83
N PRO A 50 1.97 -12.19 -15.34
CA PRO A 50 1.25 -13.38 -14.89
C PRO A 50 1.35 -13.64 -13.39
N LEU A 51 2.52 -13.39 -12.78
CA LEU A 51 2.73 -13.63 -11.34
C LEU A 51 2.03 -12.57 -10.50
N THR A 52 2.13 -11.32 -10.90
CA THR A 52 1.40 -10.21 -10.25
C THR A 52 -0.10 -10.40 -10.35
N TYR A 53 -0.60 -10.79 -11.53
CA TYR A 53 -2.01 -11.10 -11.74
C TYR A 53 -2.48 -12.20 -10.77
N ASN A 54 -1.71 -13.29 -10.66
CA ASN A 54 -2.03 -14.39 -9.76
C ASN A 54 -1.95 -13.96 -8.28
N LEU A 55 -0.97 -13.14 -7.90
CA LEU A 55 -0.88 -12.60 -6.55
C LEU A 55 -2.11 -11.73 -6.22
N MET A 56 -2.46 -10.77 -7.09
CA MET A 56 -3.64 -9.92 -6.88
C MET A 56 -4.93 -10.73 -6.81
N ASN A 57 -5.07 -11.75 -7.64
CA ASN A 57 -6.22 -12.66 -7.60
C ASN A 57 -6.26 -13.47 -6.29
N TYR A 58 -5.11 -13.96 -5.81
CA TYR A 58 -5.02 -14.67 -4.54
C TYR A 58 -5.37 -13.75 -3.35
N LEU A 59 -4.84 -12.52 -3.29
CA LEU A 59 -5.14 -11.57 -2.23
C LEU A 59 -6.63 -11.19 -2.19
N ASN A 60 -7.32 -11.26 -3.31
CA ASN A 60 -8.77 -11.05 -3.42
C ASN A 60 -9.59 -12.37 -3.31
N SER A 61 -8.93 -13.50 -3.10
CA SER A 61 -9.63 -14.79 -2.96
C SER A 61 -10.33 -14.94 -1.61
N PRO A 62 -11.44 -15.69 -1.53
CA PRO A 62 -12.08 -16.01 -0.26
C PRO A 62 -11.12 -16.67 0.74
N ALA A 63 -10.16 -17.47 0.25
CA ALA A 63 -9.18 -18.14 1.09
C ALA A 63 -8.23 -17.18 1.80
N PHE A 64 -7.81 -16.09 1.14
CA PHE A 64 -6.97 -15.07 1.76
C PHE A 64 -7.81 -14.10 2.60
N VAL A 65 -8.91 -13.59 2.04
CA VAL A 65 -9.79 -12.64 2.73
C VAL A 65 -10.29 -13.19 4.07
N SER A 66 -10.64 -14.48 4.13
CA SER A 66 -11.06 -15.10 5.40
C SER A 66 -9.93 -15.15 6.45
N LYS A 67 -8.68 -15.31 6.04
CA LYS A 67 -7.52 -15.25 6.96
C LYS A 67 -7.35 -13.85 7.54
N VAL A 68 -7.44 -12.82 6.70
CA VAL A 68 -7.35 -11.42 7.15
C VAL A 68 -8.54 -11.07 8.04
N GLN A 69 -9.72 -11.57 7.73
CA GLN A 69 -10.94 -11.36 8.52
C GLN A 69 -10.79 -11.83 9.96
N VAL A 70 -10.10 -12.95 10.19
CA VAL A 70 -9.82 -13.45 11.56
C VAL A 70 -9.06 -12.43 12.41
N LEU A 71 -8.24 -11.58 11.81
CA LEU A 71 -7.49 -10.53 12.52
C LEU A 71 -8.39 -9.37 12.99
N LEU A 72 -9.58 -9.25 12.42
CA LEU A 72 -10.53 -8.16 12.70
C LEU A 72 -11.71 -8.59 13.58
N GLY A 73 -11.81 -9.87 13.94
CA GLY A 73 -12.94 -10.41 14.70
C GLY A 73 -14.21 -10.56 13.85
N ASP A 74 -15.32 -9.95 14.27
CA ASP A 74 -16.65 -10.16 13.66
C ASP A 74 -16.92 -9.35 12.38
N VAL A 75 -15.88 -8.79 11.76
CA VAL A 75 -16.03 -8.01 10.52
C VAL A 75 -16.06 -8.94 9.31
N ILE A 76 -17.09 -8.81 8.47
CA ILE A 76 -17.15 -9.50 7.18
C ILE A 76 -16.47 -8.65 6.12
N LEU A 77 -15.42 -9.21 5.49
CA LEU A 77 -14.69 -8.55 4.41
C LEU A 77 -15.16 -9.03 3.04
N SER A 78 -15.24 -8.08 2.11
CA SER A 78 -15.44 -8.33 0.68
C SER A 78 -14.19 -7.92 -0.09
N PRO A 79 -13.71 -8.73 -1.05
CA PRO A 79 -12.59 -8.34 -1.90
C PRO A 79 -12.96 -7.19 -2.84
N ASP A 80 -11.97 -6.37 -3.20
CA ASP A 80 -12.09 -5.34 -4.23
C ASP A 80 -11.36 -5.75 -5.51
N PHE A 81 -12.05 -6.44 -6.40
CA PHE A 81 -11.52 -6.77 -7.73
C PHE A 81 -11.38 -5.54 -8.65
N GLY A 82 -11.96 -4.42 -8.28
CA GLY A 82 -11.78 -3.15 -8.99
C GLY A 82 -10.45 -2.48 -8.68
N LEU A 83 -9.74 -2.94 -7.65
CA LEU A 83 -8.48 -2.37 -7.16
C LEU A 83 -8.55 -0.86 -6.98
N ASN A 84 -9.64 -0.35 -6.42
CA ASN A 84 -9.83 1.09 -6.26
C ASN A 84 -8.84 1.66 -5.23
N GLY A 85 -7.86 2.42 -5.72
CA GLY A 85 -6.72 2.90 -4.93
C GLY A 85 -5.63 1.85 -4.67
N GLY A 86 -5.75 0.65 -5.28
CA GLY A 86 -4.75 -0.43 -5.23
C GLY A 86 -3.94 -0.56 -6.51
N GLY A 87 -3.31 -1.73 -6.71
CA GLY A 87 -2.44 -2.02 -7.84
C GLY A 87 -0.97 -1.70 -7.56
N TYR A 88 -0.21 -1.41 -8.61
CA TYR A 88 1.17 -0.94 -8.49
C TYR A 88 1.21 0.51 -8.01
N HIS A 89 2.09 0.77 -7.06
CA HIS A 89 2.43 2.12 -6.61
C HIS A 89 3.94 2.31 -6.72
N LEU A 90 4.36 3.44 -7.27
CA LEU A 90 5.75 3.79 -7.43
C LEU A 90 6.02 5.17 -6.81
N HIS A 91 6.97 5.21 -5.90
CA HIS A 91 7.54 6.42 -5.34
C HIS A 91 9.02 6.46 -5.70
N LYS A 92 9.49 7.57 -6.24
CA LYS A 92 10.90 7.82 -6.53
C LYS A 92 11.44 8.98 -5.69
N SER A 93 12.64 9.41 -5.98
CA SER A 93 13.23 10.62 -5.39
C SER A 93 12.24 11.80 -5.44
N GLY A 94 12.06 12.50 -4.33
CA GLY A 94 11.02 13.52 -4.16
C GLY A 94 9.62 12.96 -3.86
N GLY A 95 9.46 11.63 -3.82
CA GLY A 95 8.20 10.97 -3.50
C GLY A 95 7.74 11.28 -2.08
N LYS A 96 6.45 11.49 -1.91
CA LYS A 96 5.81 11.72 -0.61
C LYS A 96 4.31 11.40 -0.67
N LEU A 97 3.73 11.19 0.49
CA LEU A 97 2.30 11.10 0.70
C LEU A 97 1.99 11.66 2.08
N ASN A 98 1.40 12.82 2.16
CA ASN A 98 1.07 13.43 3.45
C ASN A 98 0.21 12.50 4.30
N VAL A 99 0.30 12.65 5.63
CA VAL A 99 -0.56 11.90 6.55
C VAL A 99 -2.02 12.24 6.27
N HIS A 100 -2.82 11.22 6.01
CA HIS A 100 -4.21 11.34 5.56
C HIS A 100 -5.06 10.18 6.08
N LEU A 101 -6.35 10.29 5.87
CA LEU A 101 -7.30 9.17 5.92
C LEU A 101 -7.65 8.76 4.50
N ASP A 102 -7.81 7.48 4.28
CA ASP A 102 -8.38 6.97 3.04
C ASP A 102 -9.88 7.34 2.93
N TYR A 103 -10.44 7.24 1.72
CA TYR A 103 -11.88 7.35 1.54
C TYR A 103 -12.59 6.24 2.33
N SER A 104 -13.70 6.57 2.97
CA SER A 104 -14.40 5.65 3.86
C SER A 104 -15.30 4.66 3.12
N ILE A 105 -15.96 5.11 2.02
CA ILE A 105 -16.93 4.31 1.27
C ILE A 105 -16.42 4.07 -0.15
N HIS A 106 -16.36 2.80 -0.54
CA HIS A 106 -15.96 2.41 -1.89
C HIS A 106 -16.97 2.94 -2.93
N PRO A 107 -16.51 3.71 -3.95
CA PRO A 107 -17.40 4.49 -4.82
C PRO A 107 -18.31 3.62 -5.72
N LYS A 108 -17.95 2.37 -5.98
CA LYS A 108 -18.73 1.47 -6.83
C LYS A 108 -19.47 0.36 -6.07
N MET A 109 -18.89 -0.09 -4.94
CA MET A 109 -19.45 -1.20 -4.16
C MET A 109 -20.38 -0.72 -3.05
N ASN A 110 -20.28 0.54 -2.65
CA ASN A 110 -20.99 1.13 -1.51
C ASN A 110 -20.75 0.35 -0.21
N LEU A 111 -19.53 -0.15 -0.04
CA LEU A 111 -19.05 -0.82 1.15
C LEU A 111 -18.01 0.04 1.84
N GLU A 112 -17.91 -0.09 3.15
CA GLU A 112 -16.87 0.56 3.93
C GLU A 112 -15.50 -0.03 3.60
N ARG A 113 -14.51 0.84 3.35
CA ARG A 113 -13.13 0.41 3.22
C ARG A 113 -12.58 0.04 4.59
N ARG A 114 -11.98 -1.14 4.71
CA ARG A 114 -11.57 -1.67 6.01
C ARG A 114 -10.10 -2.03 6.09
N ILE A 115 -9.51 -2.58 5.04
CA ILE A 115 -8.14 -3.09 5.10
C ILE A 115 -7.36 -2.63 3.88
N ASN A 116 -6.15 -2.15 4.14
CA ASN A 116 -5.09 -2.02 3.16
C ASN A 116 -4.01 -3.07 3.39
N ILE A 117 -3.44 -3.55 2.28
CA ILE A 117 -2.23 -4.37 2.26
C ILE A 117 -1.23 -3.68 1.35
N ILE A 118 -0.06 -3.36 1.87
CA ILE A 118 1.07 -2.84 1.11
C ILE A 118 2.15 -3.92 1.12
N ILE A 119 2.65 -4.30 -0.05
CA ILE A 119 3.77 -5.24 -0.20
C ILE A 119 4.91 -4.48 -0.87
N TYR A 120 6.05 -4.39 -0.20
CA TYR A 120 7.24 -3.71 -0.71
C TYR A 120 8.06 -4.67 -1.56
N LEU A 121 8.37 -4.25 -2.79
CA LEU A 121 9.01 -5.10 -3.81
C LEU A 121 10.33 -4.54 -4.35
N THR A 122 10.89 -3.50 -3.75
CA THR A 122 12.19 -2.96 -4.16
C THR A 122 13.30 -3.65 -3.41
N GLU A 123 14.11 -4.48 -4.09
CA GLU A 123 15.35 -5.02 -3.54
C GLU A 123 16.34 -3.89 -3.21
N ALA A 124 17.23 -4.14 -2.28
CA ALA A 124 18.33 -3.23 -1.91
C ALA A 124 17.89 -1.80 -1.52
N TRP A 125 16.64 -1.60 -1.05
CA TRP A 125 16.22 -0.31 -0.51
C TRP A 125 17.08 0.07 0.70
N ASN A 126 17.68 1.24 0.66
CA ASN A 126 18.39 1.78 1.81
C ASN A 126 17.41 2.55 2.70
N GLU A 127 17.31 2.15 3.94
CA GLU A 127 16.39 2.77 4.92
C GLU A 127 16.63 4.28 5.09
N ALA A 128 17.88 4.75 4.92
CA ALA A 128 18.22 6.17 4.97
C ALA A 128 17.57 7.02 3.87
N TRP A 129 17.05 6.40 2.80
CA TRP A 129 16.31 7.10 1.73
C TRP A 129 14.89 7.48 2.15
N GLY A 130 14.42 7.03 3.31
CA GLY A 130 13.07 7.27 3.78
C GLY A 130 12.05 6.29 3.20
N GLY A 131 10.86 6.78 2.82
CA GLY A 131 9.79 5.95 2.27
C GLY A 131 9.03 5.11 3.31
N HIS A 132 9.27 5.37 4.59
CA HIS A 132 8.57 4.69 5.67
C HIS A 132 7.08 5.04 5.67
N ILE A 133 6.23 4.04 5.80
CA ILE A 133 4.85 4.32 6.18
C ILE A 133 4.79 4.64 7.68
N SER A 134 4.11 5.71 8.01
CA SER A 134 3.83 6.09 9.39
C SER A 134 2.35 5.91 9.72
N LEU A 135 2.06 5.38 10.90
CA LEU A 135 0.71 5.20 11.43
C LEU A 135 0.53 6.12 12.65
N TRP A 136 -0.64 6.74 12.77
CA TRP A 136 -0.88 7.79 13.75
C TRP A 136 -2.19 7.56 14.51
N THR A 137 -2.25 8.05 15.74
CA THR A 137 -3.50 8.13 16.50
C THR A 137 -4.37 9.28 16.00
N HIS A 138 -5.66 9.20 16.29
CA HIS A 138 -6.65 10.24 16.01
C HIS A 138 -6.81 11.18 17.19
N ASP A 139 -6.92 12.47 16.90
CA ASP A 139 -7.35 13.49 17.86
C ASP A 139 -8.86 13.69 17.68
N GLU A 140 -9.65 13.20 18.66
CA GLU A 140 -11.11 13.24 18.60
C GLU A 140 -11.68 14.65 18.62
N GLU A 141 -10.97 15.63 19.23
CA GLU A 141 -11.43 17.01 19.32
C GLU A 141 -11.16 17.80 18.03
N LYS A 142 -9.99 17.57 17.44
CA LYS A 142 -9.51 18.36 16.29
C LYS A 142 -9.69 17.65 14.95
N HIS A 143 -10.07 16.35 14.97
CA HIS A 143 -10.20 15.52 13.79
C HIS A 143 -8.94 15.51 12.89
N GLN A 144 -7.77 15.33 13.53
CA GLN A 144 -6.45 15.35 12.87
C GLN A 144 -5.56 14.23 13.42
N PRO A 145 -4.43 13.90 12.75
CA PRO A 145 -3.44 12.99 13.34
C PRO A 145 -2.84 13.61 14.60
N LYS A 146 -2.59 12.79 15.63
CA LYS A 146 -2.09 13.25 16.95
C LYS A 146 -0.66 12.77 17.20
N GLU A 147 -0.47 11.51 17.42
CA GLU A 147 0.82 10.92 17.76
C GLU A 147 1.18 9.82 16.77
N MET A 148 2.41 9.81 16.28
CA MET A 148 2.91 8.70 15.48
C MET A 148 3.15 7.50 16.39
N ILE A 149 2.48 6.39 16.09
CA ILE A 149 2.57 5.16 16.88
C ILE A 149 3.48 4.11 16.25
N GLU A 150 3.70 4.21 14.95
CA GLU A 150 4.52 3.24 14.23
C GLU A 150 5.15 3.89 12.99
N LYS A 151 6.36 3.48 12.67
CA LYS A 151 7.09 3.87 11.46
C LYS A 151 7.74 2.62 10.87
N VAL A 152 7.24 2.16 9.72
CA VAL A 152 7.66 0.91 9.10
C VAL A 152 8.47 1.18 7.85
N ALA A 153 9.70 0.66 7.81
CA ALA A 153 10.58 0.76 6.65
C ALA A 153 10.07 -0.09 5.48
N PRO A 154 10.24 0.38 4.23
CA PRO A 154 9.85 -0.36 3.02
C PRO A 154 10.87 -1.45 2.66
N GLN A 155 11.02 -2.42 3.53
CA GLN A 155 11.93 -3.54 3.33
C GLN A 155 11.38 -4.49 2.25
N PHE A 156 12.25 -4.97 1.36
CA PHE A 156 11.85 -5.94 0.33
C PHE A 156 11.11 -7.14 0.91
N ASN A 157 10.04 -7.57 0.25
CA ASN A 157 9.17 -8.69 0.63
C ASN A 157 8.48 -8.51 2.01
N ARG A 158 8.39 -7.30 2.52
CA ARG A 158 7.59 -6.95 3.70
C ARG A 158 6.18 -6.60 3.30
N ALA A 159 5.19 -7.13 4.02
CA ALA A 159 3.81 -6.68 3.94
C ALA A 159 3.42 -5.90 5.19
N VAL A 160 2.70 -4.79 4.99
CA VAL A 160 2.03 -4.03 6.05
C VAL A 160 0.54 -4.11 5.80
N ILE A 161 -0.19 -4.70 6.74
CA ILE A 161 -1.64 -4.86 6.70
C ILE A 161 -2.22 -3.99 7.81
N PHE A 162 -3.10 -3.06 7.48
CA PHE A 162 -3.65 -2.14 8.46
C PHE A 162 -5.11 -1.78 8.18
N ASP A 163 -5.81 -1.43 9.26
CA ASP A 163 -7.18 -0.95 9.22
C ASP A 163 -7.24 0.46 8.63
N THR A 164 -8.23 0.75 7.79
CA THR A 164 -8.44 2.03 7.13
C THR A 164 -9.74 2.72 7.55
N THR A 165 -10.16 2.50 8.79
CA THR A 165 -11.31 3.23 9.36
C THR A 165 -11.06 4.74 9.44
N CYS A 166 -12.13 5.48 9.74
CA CYS A 166 -12.11 6.96 9.78
C CYS A 166 -11.09 7.57 10.77
N ASN A 167 -10.44 6.76 11.60
CA ASN A 167 -9.44 7.19 12.58
C ASN A 167 -8.03 6.66 12.27
N SER A 168 -7.84 5.96 11.16
CA SER A 168 -6.58 5.29 10.80
C SER A 168 -5.69 6.18 9.95
N TRP A 169 -5.16 7.25 10.55
CA TRP A 169 -4.23 8.17 9.89
C TRP A 169 -2.93 7.48 9.51
N HIS A 170 -2.52 7.65 8.27
CA HIS A 170 -1.28 7.08 7.75
C HIS A 170 -0.70 7.90 6.60
N GLY A 171 0.56 7.68 6.27
CA GLY A 171 1.22 8.38 5.16
C GLY A 171 2.72 8.16 5.12
N LEU A 172 3.37 8.82 4.15
CA LEU A 172 4.80 8.91 3.98
C LEU A 172 5.21 10.40 4.06
N PRO A 173 5.21 10.99 5.28
CA PRO A 173 5.42 12.44 5.43
C PRO A 173 6.83 12.89 5.10
N GLU A 174 7.81 11.99 5.17
CA GLU A 174 9.20 12.26 4.82
C GLU A 174 9.41 12.10 3.31
N THR A 175 10.00 13.11 2.69
CA THR A 175 10.35 13.03 1.27
C THR A 175 11.41 11.96 1.02
N ILE A 176 11.18 11.11 0.05
CA ILE A 176 12.12 10.07 -0.36
C ILE A 176 13.34 10.72 -1.03
N THR A 177 14.52 10.24 -0.66
CA THR A 177 15.82 10.75 -1.13
C THR A 177 16.67 9.68 -1.80
N CYS A 178 16.03 8.66 -2.39
CA CYS A 178 16.75 7.64 -3.14
C CYS A 178 17.44 8.22 -4.39
N PRO A 179 18.42 7.52 -4.98
CA PRO A 179 18.94 7.85 -6.31
C PRO A 179 17.83 7.86 -7.38
N ASP A 180 18.04 8.59 -8.46
CA ASP A 180 17.01 8.78 -9.51
C ASP A 180 16.66 7.50 -10.29
N ASP A 181 17.50 6.48 -10.20
CA ASP A 181 17.33 5.16 -10.82
C ASP A 181 16.71 4.10 -9.90
N GLN A 182 16.24 4.52 -8.72
CA GLN A 182 15.58 3.67 -7.72
C GLN A 182 14.10 3.99 -7.53
#